data_0b8f4ec20a86b95559ea78fdc955a154
#
_entry.id   0b8f4ec20a86b95559ea78fdc955a154
#
_cell.length_a   1.000
_cell.length_b   1.000
_cell.length_c   1.000
_cell.angle_alpha   90.00
_cell.angle_beta   90.00
_cell.angle_gamma   90.00
#
_symmetry.space_group_name_H-M   'P 1'
#
loop_
_entity.id
_entity.type
_entity.pdbx_description
1 polymer ?
#
loop_
_entity_poly.entity_id
_entity_poly.type
_entity_poly.pdbx_seq_one_letter_code
_entity_poly.pdbx_strand_id
1 'polypeptide(L)'
;MKTLSIDIETYSSVDLAKCGVYKYTEAPDFDILLFGYSVEGSPVQVVDLACGEMIPAEIIAALTDTGVTKWAFNAQFERICLSRWLR
;
A
#
# COMPACT_ATOMS: atom_id res chain seq x y z
N MET A 1 15.28 -4.10 -9.38
CA MET A 1 14.15 -3.44 -10.10
C MET A 1 14.32 -1.95 -10.05
N LYS A 2 13.82 -1.27 -11.08
CA LYS A 2 13.89 0.20 -11.17
C LYS A 2 12.57 0.87 -10.83
N THR A 3 11.45 0.26 -11.20
CA THR A 3 10.12 0.82 -10.98
C THR A 3 9.17 -0.21 -10.41
N LEU A 4 8.27 0.25 -9.56
CA LEU A 4 7.24 -0.58 -8.93
C LEU A 4 5.93 0.21 -8.95
N SER A 5 4.92 -0.33 -9.61
CA SER A 5 3.56 0.22 -9.56
C SER A 5 2.79 -0.46 -8.44
N ILE A 6 2.05 0.30 -7.65
CA ILE A 6 1.29 -0.22 -6.52
C ILE A 6 -0.13 0.32 -6.53
N ASP A 7 -1.04 -0.51 -6.01
CA ASP A 7 -2.43 -0.15 -5.79
C ASP A 7 -2.91 -0.90 -4.55
N ILE A 8 -3.65 -0.22 -3.67
CA ILE A 8 -4.09 -0.82 -2.42
C ILE A 8 -5.59 -0.62 -2.24
N GLU A 9 -6.22 -1.57 -1.55
CA GLU A 9 -7.56 -1.41 -1.03
C GLU A 9 -7.50 -1.49 0.48
N THR A 10 -8.16 -0.53 1.14
CA THR A 10 -8.06 -0.33 2.58
C THR A 10 -9.43 -0.28 3.24
N TYR A 11 -9.43 -0.41 4.56
CA TYR A 11 -10.60 -0.18 5.39
C TYR A 11 -10.24 0.66 6.61
N SER A 12 -11.15 1.52 6.99
CA SER A 12 -11.14 2.23 8.28
C SER A 12 -12.56 2.73 8.56
N SER A 13 -12.96 2.73 9.81
CA SER A 13 -14.26 3.30 10.23
C SER A 13 -14.29 4.82 10.15
N VAL A 14 -13.13 5.48 10.01
CA VAL A 14 -13.02 6.93 9.90
C VAL A 14 -13.37 7.37 8.48
N ASP A 15 -14.17 8.43 8.35
CA ASP A 15 -14.53 9.00 7.06
C ASP A 15 -13.33 9.74 6.46
N LEU A 16 -12.76 9.18 5.40
CA LEU A 16 -11.59 9.74 4.73
C LEU A 16 -11.85 11.14 4.18
N ALA A 17 -13.02 11.36 3.58
CA ALA A 17 -13.34 12.64 2.96
C ALA A 17 -13.47 13.76 3.99
N LYS A 18 -13.98 13.45 5.19
CA LYS A 18 -14.17 14.43 6.27
C LYS A 18 -12.95 14.64 7.12
N CYS A 19 -12.19 13.57 7.41
CA CYS A 19 -11.16 13.59 8.42
C CYS A 19 -9.74 13.58 7.87
N GLY A 20 -9.56 13.21 6.60
CA GLY A 20 -8.25 13.12 5.97
C GLY A 20 -7.54 11.80 6.26
N VAL A 21 -6.45 11.56 5.51
CA VAL A 21 -5.77 10.28 5.51
C VAL A 21 -5.06 9.98 6.84
N TYR A 22 -4.55 10.98 7.54
CA TYR A 22 -3.86 10.73 8.81
C TYR A 22 -4.80 10.16 9.87
N LYS A 23 -5.98 10.76 10.03
CA LYS A 23 -6.99 10.23 10.97
C LYS A 23 -7.54 8.90 10.50
N TYR A 24 -7.72 8.73 9.19
CA TYR A 24 -8.16 7.48 8.60
C TYR A 24 -7.25 6.32 8.98
N THR A 25 -5.93 6.51 8.88
CA THR A 25 -4.95 5.46 9.19
C THR A 25 -4.68 5.30 10.68
N GLU A 26 -5.05 6.27 11.51
CA GLU A 26 -4.91 6.18 12.97
C GLU A 26 -6.03 5.36 13.62
N ALA A 27 -7.12 5.10 12.92
CA ALA A 27 -8.22 4.31 13.46
C ALA A 27 -7.73 2.92 13.88
N PRO A 28 -8.21 2.39 15.03
CA PRO A 28 -7.78 1.05 15.47
C PRO A 28 -8.14 -0.05 14.49
N ASP A 29 -9.16 0.14 13.65
CA ASP A 29 -9.61 -0.82 12.65
C ASP A 29 -9.05 -0.56 11.26
N PHE A 30 -8.12 0.40 11.10
CA PHE A 30 -7.46 0.62 9.82
C PHE A 30 -6.68 -0.63 9.40
N ASP A 31 -6.88 -1.06 8.17
CA ASP A 31 -6.14 -2.18 7.60
C ASP A 31 -6.01 -2.04 6.09
N ILE A 32 -4.98 -2.67 5.53
CA ILE A 32 -4.85 -2.85 4.09
C ILE A 32 -5.37 -4.25 3.76
N LEU A 33 -6.38 -4.32 2.92
CA LEU A 33 -7.07 -5.57 2.59
C LEU A 33 -6.44 -6.26 1.38
N LEU A 34 -6.11 -5.49 0.34
CA LEU A 34 -5.50 -5.99 -0.89
C LEU A 34 -4.31 -5.12 -1.26
N PHE A 35 -3.25 -5.76 -1.73
CA PHE A 35 -2.05 -5.08 -2.22
C PHE A 35 -1.77 -5.56 -3.63
N GLY A 36 -1.97 -4.68 -4.61
CA GLY A 36 -1.64 -4.95 -6.01
C GLY A 36 -0.30 -4.33 -6.37
N TYR A 37 0.50 -5.04 -7.15
CA TYR A 37 1.79 -4.50 -7.60
C TYR A 37 2.15 -5.03 -8.99
N SER A 38 2.99 -4.24 -9.68
CA SER A 38 3.57 -4.61 -10.96
C SER A 38 5.01 -4.15 -10.99
N VAL A 39 5.93 -5.08 -11.23
CA VAL A 39 7.36 -4.80 -11.32
C VAL A 39 7.67 -4.46 -12.78
N GLU A 40 8.11 -3.21 -13.03
CA GLU A 40 8.60 -2.76 -14.35
C GLU A 40 7.64 -3.07 -15.50
N GLY A 41 6.33 -2.86 -15.25
CA GLY A 41 5.31 -3.09 -16.26
C GLY A 41 4.91 -4.53 -16.49
N SER A 42 5.37 -5.45 -15.64
CA SER A 42 4.94 -6.85 -15.66
C SER A 42 3.45 -6.98 -15.35
N PRO A 43 2.82 -8.14 -15.60
CA PRO A 43 1.43 -8.36 -15.20
C PRO A 43 1.22 -8.09 -13.70
N VAL A 44 0.07 -7.50 -13.38
CA VAL A 44 -0.27 -7.16 -12.00
C VAL A 44 -0.42 -8.42 -11.16
N GLN A 45 0.22 -8.42 -10.00
CA GLN A 45 0.04 -9.43 -8.96
C GLN A 45 -0.82 -8.84 -7.86
N VAL A 46 -1.69 -9.63 -7.26
CA VAL A 46 -2.53 -9.19 -6.14
C VAL A 46 -2.28 -10.09 -4.94
N VAL A 47 -2.02 -9.47 -3.81
CA VAL A 47 -1.85 -10.15 -2.52
C VAL A 47 -3.09 -9.89 -1.69
N ASP A 48 -3.77 -10.94 -1.27
CA ASP A 48 -4.97 -10.86 -0.45
C ASP A 48 -4.59 -10.90 1.04
N LEU A 49 -4.28 -9.72 1.58
CA LEU A 49 -3.84 -9.59 2.97
C LEU A 49 -4.95 -9.94 3.95
N ALA A 50 -6.22 -9.70 3.59
CA ALA A 50 -7.35 -10.03 4.43
C ALA A 50 -7.49 -11.55 4.61
N CYS A 51 -7.05 -12.34 3.63
CA CYS A 51 -7.07 -13.80 3.70
C CYS A 51 -5.76 -14.40 4.25
N GLY A 52 -4.82 -13.57 4.69
CA GLY A 52 -3.57 -14.03 5.29
C GLY A 52 -2.42 -14.22 4.32
N GLU A 53 -2.57 -13.84 3.06
CA GLU A 53 -1.44 -13.84 2.12
C GLU A 53 -0.41 -12.78 2.53
N MET A 54 0.83 -12.98 2.15
CA MET A 54 1.92 -12.08 2.54
C MET A 54 2.54 -11.43 1.31
N ILE A 55 2.88 -10.14 1.45
CA ILE A 55 3.65 -9.44 0.42
C ILE A 55 5.05 -10.06 0.36
N PRO A 56 5.57 -10.40 -0.84
CA PRO A 56 6.93 -10.94 -0.97
C PRO A 56 7.96 -10.01 -0.34
N ALA A 57 8.98 -10.59 0.32
CA ALA A 57 10.00 -9.82 1.03
C ALA A 57 10.73 -8.84 0.11
N GLU A 58 10.97 -9.20 -1.15
CA GLU A 58 11.63 -8.35 -2.14
C GLU A 58 10.79 -7.11 -2.47
N ILE A 59 9.45 -7.23 -2.45
CA ILE A 59 8.55 -6.12 -2.69
C ILE A 59 8.51 -5.20 -1.47
N ILE A 60 8.49 -5.75 -0.27
CA ILE A 60 8.60 -4.97 0.98
C ILE A 60 9.88 -4.15 0.96
N ALA A 61 11.01 -4.77 0.60
CA ALA A 61 12.30 -4.05 0.51
C ALA A 61 12.24 -2.93 -0.53
N ALA A 62 11.61 -3.17 -1.67
CA ALA A 62 11.48 -2.17 -2.73
C ALA A 62 10.64 -0.96 -2.31
N LEU A 63 9.65 -1.15 -1.43
CA LEU A 63 8.81 -0.05 -0.95
C LEU A 63 9.61 1.01 -0.19
N THR A 64 10.67 0.62 0.50
CA THR A 64 11.53 1.53 1.26
C THR A 64 12.85 1.87 0.56
N ASP A 65 13.11 1.27 -0.58
CA ASP A 65 14.33 1.51 -1.35
C ASP A 65 14.19 2.79 -2.17
N THR A 66 15.01 3.81 -1.86
CA THR A 66 14.99 5.10 -2.57
C THR A 66 15.44 4.99 -4.03
N GLY A 67 16.15 3.91 -4.37
CA GLY A 67 16.56 3.64 -5.76
C GLY A 67 15.45 3.07 -6.64
N VAL A 68 14.32 2.72 -6.04
CA VAL A 68 13.13 2.21 -6.77
C VAL A 68 12.09 3.31 -6.85
N THR A 69 11.70 3.67 -8.08
CA THR A 69 10.60 4.62 -8.31
C THR A 69 9.25 3.92 -8.10
N LYS A 70 8.42 4.46 -7.23
CA LYS A 70 7.08 3.92 -6.98
C LYS A 70 6.04 4.76 -7.72
N TRP A 71 5.13 4.07 -8.38
CA TRP A 71 4.00 4.68 -9.08
C TRP A 71 2.72 4.26 -8.41
N ALA A 72 1.83 5.21 -8.14
CA ALA A 72 0.52 4.95 -7.57
C ALA A 72 -0.46 6.01 -8.06
N PHE A 73 -1.74 5.65 -8.19
CA PHE A 73 -2.77 6.57 -8.64
C PHE A 73 -2.92 7.75 -7.68
N ASN A 74 -2.92 7.47 -6.37
CA ASN A 74 -2.89 8.50 -5.33
C ASN A 74 -1.67 8.24 -4.44
N ALA A 75 -0.51 8.67 -4.90
CA ALA A 75 0.77 8.31 -4.29
C ALA A 75 0.88 8.74 -2.82
N GLN A 76 0.32 9.91 -2.47
CA GLN A 76 0.34 10.37 -1.08
C GLN A 76 -0.49 9.45 -0.17
N PHE A 77 -1.66 9.04 -0.62
CA PHE A 77 -2.53 8.15 0.13
C PHE A 77 -1.85 6.79 0.36
N GLU A 78 -1.35 6.17 -0.71
CA GLU A 78 -0.66 4.89 -0.61
C GLU A 78 0.57 4.97 0.29
N ARG A 79 1.36 6.03 0.16
CA ARG A 79 2.56 6.23 0.97
C ARG A 79 2.23 6.29 2.46
N ILE A 80 1.22 7.05 2.84
CA ILE A 80 0.82 7.20 4.23
C ILE A 80 0.23 5.90 4.78
N CYS A 81 -0.64 5.25 4.03
CA CYS A 81 -1.24 3.97 4.42
C CYS A 81 -0.19 2.89 4.64
N LEU A 82 0.75 2.74 3.69
CA LEU A 82 1.80 1.74 3.78
C LEU A 82 2.78 2.05 4.91
N SER A 83 3.16 3.31 5.11
CA SER A 83 4.02 3.71 6.21
C SER A 83 3.42 3.34 7.56
N ARG A 84 2.12 3.55 7.71
CA ARG A 84 1.40 3.21 8.94
C ARG A 84 1.29 1.70 9.12
N TRP A 85 0.97 0.98 8.05
CA TRP A 85 0.76 -0.46 8.08
C TRP A 85 2.05 -1.25 8.33
N LEU A 86 3.19 -0.77 7.81
CA LEU A 86 4.50 -1.43 7.92
C LEU A 86 5.23 -1.14 9.24
N ARG A 87 4.67 -0.32 10.11
CA ARG A 87 5.28 -0.03 11.42
C ARG A 87 5.44 -1.28 12.27
#